data_1e443188c9bcbb46721ae50951402950
#
_entry.id   1e443188c9bcbb46721ae50951402950
#
_cell.length_a   1.000
_cell.length_b   1.000
_cell.length_c   1.000
_cell.angle_alpha   90.00
_cell.angle_beta   90.00
_cell.angle_gamma   90.00
#
_symmetry.space_group_name_H-M   'P 1'
#
loop_
_entity.id
_entity.type
_entity.pdbx_description
1 polymer ?
#
loop_
_entity_poly.entity_id
_entity_poly.type
_entity_poly.pdbx_seq_one_letter_code
_entity_poly.pdbx_strand_id
1 'polypeptide(L)'
;MNPRTSREVQITFDAGDPARLAGFWAEALGYRLQAPPTGFDSWEQALEAMGVPPEHRNDASALVDPEGGGPRLFFQRVPEGKQAKNRVHLDVRAAPGLSGEARMAALEAECDRLVARGARRLQRYEPAPPLESGHIVMADPEGNEFCLD
;
A
#
# COMPACT_ATOMS: atom_id res chain seq x y z
N MET A 1 19.01 -28.45 7.88
CA MET A 1 18.17 -27.24 7.67
C MET A 1 16.72 -27.64 7.82
N ASN A 2 16.01 -27.03 8.75
CA ASN A 2 14.57 -27.31 8.86
C ASN A 2 13.85 -26.70 7.67
N PRO A 3 12.94 -27.44 7.05
CA PRO A 3 12.13 -26.87 6.00
C PRO A 3 11.31 -25.69 6.55
N ARG A 4 11.17 -24.65 5.73
CA ARG A 4 10.36 -23.50 6.10
C ARG A 4 8.92 -23.94 6.33
N THR A 5 8.40 -23.69 7.52
CA THR A 5 7.03 -24.04 7.88
C THR A 5 6.02 -22.97 7.52
N SER A 6 6.47 -21.70 7.41
CA SER A 6 5.64 -20.58 6.99
C SER A 6 5.75 -20.36 5.48
N ARG A 7 4.70 -19.79 4.91
CA ARG A 7 4.65 -19.44 3.48
C ARG A 7 4.70 -17.93 3.31
N GLU A 8 5.26 -17.51 2.19
CA GLU A 8 5.18 -16.11 1.79
C GLU A 8 3.77 -15.81 1.29
N VAL A 9 3.34 -14.56 1.51
CA VAL A 9 2.06 -14.07 0.97
C VAL A 9 2.34 -12.85 0.11
N GLN A 10 1.52 -12.70 -0.92
CA GLN A 10 1.42 -11.49 -1.71
C GLN A 10 0.09 -10.83 -1.38
N ILE A 11 0.07 -9.51 -1.29
CA ILE A 11 -1.16 -8.77 -1.11
C ILE A 11 -1.56 -8.21 -2.46
N THR A 12 -2.77 -8.52 -2.90
CA THR A 12 -3.29 -8.05 -4.19
C THR A 12 -4.44 -7.09 -3.96
N PHE A 13 -4.35 -5.91 -4.58
CA PHE A 13 -5.39 -4.90 -4.60
C PHE A 13 -6.10 -4.94 -5.95
N ASP A 14 -7.42 -4.99 -5.93
CA ASP A 14 -8.22 -4.68 -7.10
C ASP A 14 -8.29 -3.15 -7.22
N ALA A 15 -8.12 -2.65 -8.43
CA ALA A 15 -7.95 -1.21 -8.65
C ALA A 15 -8.61 -0.75 -9.95
N GLY A 16 -9.11 0.47 -9.96
CA GLY A 16 -9.53 1.14 -11.18
C GLY A 16 -8.34 1.72 -11.94
N ASP A 17 -7.29 2.14 -11.21
CA ASP A 17 -6.06 2.68 -11.77
C ASP A 17 -4.85 2.09 -11.03
N PRO A 18 -4.36 0.91 -11.46
CA PRO A 18 -3.25 0.23 -10.79
C PRO A 18 -1.99 1.08 -10.60
N ALA A 19 -1.58 1.83 -11.61
CA ALA A 19 -0.36 2.65 -11.51
C ALA A 19 -0.48 3.74 -10.45
N ARG A 20 -1.63 4.41 -10.40
CA ARG A 20 -1.88 5.47 -9.42
C ARG A 20 -1.94 4.91 -8.00
N LEU A 21 -2.67 3.82 -7.82
CA LEU A 21 -2.80 3.19 -6.51
C LEU A 21 -1.46 2.64 -6.02
N ALA A 22 -0.68 2.02 -6.91
CA ALA A 22 0.66 1.56 -6.60
C ALA A 22 1.57 2.72 -6.17
N GLY A 23 1.48 3.86 -6.86
CA GLY A 23 2.25 5.07 -6.49
C GLY A 23 1.94 5.55 -5.08
N PHE A 24 0.67 5.53 -4.67
CA PHE A 24 0.29 5.88 -3.31
C PHE A 24 0.91 4.91 -2.28
N TRP A 25 0.74 3.61 -2.50
CA TRP A 25 1.24 2.60 -1.55
C TRP A 25 2.77 2.54 -1.50
N ALA A 26 3.45 2.87 -2.60
CA ALA A 26 4.90 3.03 -2.58
C ALA A 26 5.32 4.11 -1.60
N GLU A 27 4.62 5.26 -1.59
CA GLU A 27 4.87 6.35 -0.64
C GLU A 27 4.51 5.95 0.80
N ALA A 28 3.39 5.26 0.98
CA ALA A 28 2.93 4.86 2.32
C ALA A 28 3.86 3.86 3.00
N LEU A 29 4.45 2.95 2.23
CA LEU A 29 5.25 1.84 2.77
C LEU A 29 6.76 2.01 2.58
N GLY A 30 7.20 3.00 1.77
CA GLY A 30 8.60 3.08 1.38
C GLY A 30 8.99 1.95 0.41
N TYR A 31 8.03 1.42 -0.31
CA TYR A 31 8.25 0.40 -1.33
C TYR A 31 8.63 1.05 -2.66
N ARG A 32 9.12 0.24 -3.58
CA ARG A 32 9.45 0.70 -4.94
C ARG A 32 8.72 -0.13 -5.97
N LEU A 33 8.51 0.47 -7.14
CA LEU A 33 7.97 -0.24 -8.29
C LEU A 33 8.91 -1.40 -8.65
N GLN A 34 8.33 -2.56 -8.89
CA GLN A 34 9.10 -3.71 -9.36
C GLN A 34 9.83 -3.35 -10.66
N ALA A 35 11.11 -3.68 -10.74
CA ALA A 35 11.92 -3.40 -11.92
C ALA A 35 11.37 -4.10 -13.15
N PRO A 36 11.48 -3.50 -14.35
CA PRO A 36 11.12 -4.18 -15.58
C PRO A 36 12.03 -5.39 -15.83
N PRO A 37 11.64 -6.30 -16.73
CA PRO A 37 12.47 -7.45 -17.07
C PRO A 37 13.86 -7.04 -17.55
N THR A 38 14.84 -7.90 -17.35
CA THR A 38 16.22 -7.65 -17.79
C THR A 38 16.25 -7.33 -19.28
N GLY A 39 17.00 -6.28 -19.64
CA GLY A 39 17.14 -5.82 -21.02
C GLY A 39 16.22 -4.65 -21.38
N PHE A 40 15.37 -4.22 -20.47
CA PHE A 40 14.48 -3.06 -20.69
C PHE A 40 14.75 -1.99 -19.63
N ASP A 41 14.76 -0.73 -20.05
CA ASP A 41 14.97 0.41 -19.17
C ASP A 41 13.68 0.84 -18.46
N SER A 42 12.53 0.45 -19.00
CA SER A 42 11.22 0.81 -18.46
C SER A 42 10.17 -0.27 -18.75
N TRP A 43 9.11 -0.28 -17.96
CA TRP A 43 7.94 -1.11 -18.23
C TRP A 43 7.26 -0.75 -19.55
N GLU A 44 7.26 0.52 -19.91
CA GLU A 44 6.71 0.98 -21.19
C GLU A 44 7.39 0.28 -22.37
N GLN A 45 8.73 0.24 -22.36
CA GLN A 45 9.49 -0.44 -23.40
C GLN A 45 9.23 -1.96 -23.39
N ALA A 46 9.20 -2.57 -22.20
CA ALA A 46 8.96 -4.00 -22.07
C ALA A 46 7.59 -4.39 -22.61
N LEU A 47 6.56 -3.66 -22.22
CA LEU A 47 5.19 -3.96 -22.64
C LEU A 47 5.01 -3.74 -24.15
N GLU A 48 5.63 -2.70 -24.70
CA GLU A 48 5.62 -2.46 -26.15
C GLU A 48 6.29 -3.63 -26.89
N ALA A 49 7.44 -4.07 -26.43
CA ALA A 49 8.16 -5.20 -27.03
C ALA A 49 7.38 -6.52 -26.93
N MET A 50 6.56 -6.68 -25.89
CA MET A 50 5.70 -7.84 -25.70
C MET A 50 4.40 -7.76 -26.52
N GLY A 51 4.18 -6.67 -27.25
CA GLY A 51 2.98 -6.48 -28.06
C GLY A 51 1.74 -6.10 -27.27
N VAL A 52 1.90 -5.60 -26.03
CA VAL A 52 0.76 -5.14 -25.22
C VAL A 52 0.26 -3.80 -25.76
N PRO A 53 -1.00 -3.69 -26.19
CA PRO A 53 -1.52 -2.44 -26.71
C PRO A 53 -1.57 -1.37 -25.61
N PRO A 54 -1.48 -0.07 -25.98
CA PRO A 54 -1.44 1.03 -25.01
C PRO A 54 -2.56 1.01 -23.97
N GLU A 55 -3.77 0.64 -24.38
CA GLU A 55 -4.95 0.59 -23.49
C GLU A 55 -4.87 -0.48 -22.42
N HIS A 56 -3.94 -1.43 -22.53
CA HIS A 56 -3.74 -2.51 -21.54
C HIS A 56 -2.44 -2.38 -20.74
N ARG A 57 -1.66 -1.31 -20.96
CA ARG A 57 -0.36 -1.16 -20.28
C ARG A 57 -0.48 -0.77 -18.81
N ASN A 58 -1.66 -0.35 -18.35
CA ASN A 58 -1.96 -0.09 -16.95
C ASN A 58 -2.95 -1.10 -16.35
N ASP A 59 -2.97 -2.33 -16.88
CA ASP A 59 -3.85 -3.37 -16.33
C ASP A 59 -3.31 -3.96 -15.03
N ALA A 60 -2.02 -3.79 -14.77
CA ALA A 60 -1.37 -4.29 -13.56
C ALA A 60 -0.17 -3.42 -13.18
N SER A 61 0.17 -3.46 -11.88
CA SER A 61 1.38 -2.87 -11.34
C SER A 61 1.82 -3.69 -10.13
N ALA A 62 3.08 -3.57 -9.73
CA ALA A 62 3.60 -4.30 -8.59
C ALA A 62 4.64 -3.50 -7.83
N LEU A 63 4.62 -3.64 -6.50
CA LEU A 63 5.59 -3.03 -5.61
C LEU A 63 6.35 -4.11 -4.85
N VAL A 64 7.60 -3.84 -4.57
CA VAL A 64 8.45 -4.70 -3.76
C VAL A 64 9.08 -3.91 -2.62
N ASP A 65 9.31 -4.59 -1.50
CA ASP A 65 10.08 -4.03 -0.39
C ASP A 65 11.55 -3.97 -0.82
N PRO A 66 12.18 -2.79 -0.85
CA PRO A 66 13.58 -2.67 -1.24
C PRO A 66 14.53 -3.42 -0.29
N GLU A 67 14.11 -3.66 0.94
CA GLU A 67 14.86 -4.43 1.93
C GLU A 67 14.54 -5.92 1.91
N GLY A 68 13.54 -6.34 1.12
CA GLY A 68 13.21 -7.75 0.88
C GLY A 68 12.44 -8.46 2.00
N GLY A 69 12.08 -7.76 3.09
CA GLY A 69 11.43 -8.37 4.25
C GLY A 69 9.91 -8.40 4.20
N GLY A 70 9.30 -7.49 3.47
CA GLY A 70 7.86 -7.36 3.39
C GLY A 70 7.21 -8.10 2.22
N PRO A 71 5.88 -8.25 2.25
CA PRO A 71 5.17 -8.90 1.15
C PRO A 71 5.20 -8.05 -0.11
N ARG A 72 5.22 -8.70 -1.27
CA ARG A 72 5.01 -8.04 -2.56
C ARG A 72 3.57 -7.55 -2.63
N LEU A 73 3.34 -6.34 -3.15
CA LEU A 73 2.02 -5.84 -3.45
C LEU A 73 1.78 -5.90 -4.95
N PHE A 74 0.64 -6.43 -5.33
CA PHE A 74 0.20 -6.50 -6.73
C PHE A 74 -1.11 -5.73 -6.88
N PHE A 75 -1.24 -5.00 -7.97
CA PHE A 75 -2.42 -4.18 -8.27
C PHE A 75 -2.95 -4.63 -9.61
N GLN A 76 -4.21 -5.04 -9.66
CA GLN A 76 -4.82 -5.51 -10.91
C GLN A 76 -6.07 -4.68 -11.22
N ARG A 77 -6.22 -4.32 -12.47
CA ARG A 77 -7.38 -3.56 -12.90
C ARG A 77 -8.63 -4.43 -12.86
N VAL A 78 -9.68 -3.88 -12.24
CA VAL A 78 -11.03 -4.47 -12.24
C VAL A 78 -12.03 -3.37 -12.58
N PRO A 79 -13.17 -3.70 -13.21
CA PRO A 79 -14.18 -2.70 -13.56
C PRO A 79 -14.98 -2.21 -12.34
N GLU A 80 -15.06 -3.00 -11.28
CA GLU A 80 -15.86 -2.69 -10.10
C GLU A 80 -15.12 -1.72 -9.18
N GLY A 81 -15.81 -0.65 -8.73
CA GLY A 81 -15.31 0.21 -7.67
C GLY A 81 -15.52 -0.40 -6.30
N LYS A 82 -14.81 0.13 -5.31
CA LYS A 82 -15.00 -0.28 -3.92
C LYS A 82 -16.38 0.17 -3.41
N GLN A 83 -17.17 -0.74 -2.85
CA GLN A 83 -18.51 -0.47 -2.33
C GLN A 83 -18.67 -0.87 -0.87
N ALA A 84 -18.30 -2.09 -0.50
CA ALA A 84 -18.43 -2.58 0.86
C ALA A 84 -17.23 -2.19 1.72
N LYS A 85 -17.44 -2.18 3.06
CA LYS A 85 -16.33 -1.99 4.00
C LYS A 85 -15.32 -3.12 3.86
N ASN A 86 -14.04 -2.78 3.95
CA ASN A 86 -12.98 -3.78 3.99
C ASN A 86 -13.20 -4.77 5.13
N ARG A 87 -13.01 -6.05 4.86
CA ARG A 87 -12.96 -7.09 5.90
C ARG A 87 -11.52 -7.41 6.32
N VAL A 88 -10.57 -7.05 5.46
CA VAL A 88 -9.14 -7.11 5.77
C VAL A 88 -8.57 -5.73 5.47
N HIS A 89 -7.79 -5.19 6.39
CA HIS A 89 -7.10 -3.91 6.20
C HIS A 89 -5.64 -4.02 6.62
N LEU A 90 -4.81 -3.19 6.03
CA LEU A 90 -3.41 -3.10 6.41
C LEU A 90 -3.27 -2.11 7.56
N ASP A 91 -2.41 -2.42 8.52
CA ASP A 91 -1.99 -1.50 9.56
C ASP A 91 -0.55 -1.07 9.27
N VAL A 92 -0.37 0.20 8.95
CA VAL A 92 0.94 0.77 8.66
C VAL A 92 1.54 1.26 9.96
N ARG A 93 2.66 0.67 10.37
CA ARG A 93 3.36 1.02 11.61
C ARG A 93 4.11 2.33 11.40
N ALA A 94 3.47 3.45 11.70
CA ALA A 94 3.99 4.78 11.37
C ALA A 94 4.67 5.48 12.56
N ALA A 95 4.61 4.89 13.76
CA ALA A 95 5.19 5.46 14.97
C ALA A 95 5.95 4.41 15.81
N PRO A 96 6.89 3.66 15.20
CA PRO A 96 7.59 2.62 15.93
C PRO A 96 8.40 3.20 17.10
N GLY A 97 8.30 2.54 18.25
CA GLY A 97 9.04 2.95 19.45
C GLY A 97 8.46 4.16 20.20
N LEU A 98 7.37 4.75 19.71
CA LEU A 98 6.73 5.89 20.36
C LEU A 98 5.47 5.48 21.12
N SER A 99 5.12 6.26 22.14
CA SER A 99 3.91 6.06 22.94
C SER A 99 3.26 7.41 23.29
N GLY A 100 2.01 7.36 23.76
CA GLY A 100 1.28 8.55 24.21
C GLY A 100 1.16 9.65 23.17
N GLU A 101 1.36 10.89 23.59
CA GLU A 101 1.22 12.05 22.72
C GLU A 101 2.24 12.07 21.57
N ALA A 102 3.47 11.65 21.82
CA ALA A 102 4.51 11.58 20.79
C ALA A 102 4.12 10.62 19.68
N ARG A 103 3.54 9.47 20.04
CA ARG A 103 3.01 8.52 19.09
C ARG A 103 1.89 9.12 18.25
N MET A 104 0.90 9.74 18.90
CA MET A 104 -0.24 10.31 18.18
C MET A 104 0.19 11.48 17.29
N ALA A 105 1.14 12.28 17.73
CA ALA A 105 1.69 13.35 16.89
C ALA A 105 2.38 12.81 15.64
N ALA A 106 3.12 11.71 15.76
CA ALA A 106 3.75 11.06 14.62
C ALA A 106 2.71 10.49 13.65
N LEU A 107 1.62 9.89 14.17
CA LEU A 107 0.52 9.40 13.34
C LEU A 107 -0.17 10.55 12.60
N GLU A 108 -0.42 11.67 13.27
CA GLU A 108 -1.03 12.85 12.64
C GLU A 108 -0.12 13.43 11.53
N ALA A 109 1.18 13.51 11.76
CA ALA A 109 2.11 13.98 10.74
C ALA A 109 2.11 13.07 9.52
N GLU A 110 2.10 11.76 9.72
CA GLU A 110 2.02 10.78 8.62
C GLU A 110 0.67 10.87 7.92
N CYS A 111 -0.42 11.04 8.67
CA CYS A 111 -1.75 11.26 8.12
C CYS A 111 -1.74 12.45 7.15
N ASP A 112 -1.21 13.59 7.57
CA ASP A 112 -1.14 14.79 6.73
C ASP A 112 -0.32 14.55 5.47
N ARG A 113 0.81 13.83 5.60
CA ARG A 113 1.65 13.49 4.46
C ARG A 113 0.90 12.63 3.44
N LEU A 114 0.15 11.63 3.91
CA LEU A 114 -0.58 10.71 3.03
C LEU A 114 -1.83 11.37 2.43
N VAL A 115 -2.50 12.27 3.16
CA VAL A 115 -3.61 13.06 2.61
C VAL A 115 -3.12 13.89 1.44
N ALA A 116 -1.93 14.49 1.54
CA ALA A 116 -1.33 15.22 0.43
C ALA A 116 -1.03 14.32 -0.79
N ARG A 117 -0.98 13.02 -0.61
CA ARG A 117 -0.74 12.02 -1.67
C ARG A 117 -2.04 11.35 -2.16
N GLY A 118 -3.19 11.77 -1.67
CA GLY A 118 -4.47 11.28 -2.16
C GLY A 118 -5.28 10.43 -1.20
N ALA A 119 -4.79 10.16 0.01
CA ALA A 119 -5.56 9.48 1.05
C ALA A 119 -6.62 10.39 1.65
N ARG A 120 -7.59 9.78 2.32
CA ARG A 120 -8.54 10.49 3.18
C ARG A 120 -8.39 10.05 4.63
N ARG A 121 -8.44 11.02 5.54
CA ARG A 121 -8.55 10.76 6.97
C ARG A 121 -9.99 10.42 7.28
N LEU A 122 -10.25 9.28 7.92
CA LEU A 122 -11.60 8.87 8.30
C LEU A 122 -11.87 9.13 9.77
N GLN A 123 -11.04 8.57 10.68
CA GLN A 123 -11.27 8.74 12.10
C GLN A 123 -10.00 8.49 12.91
N ARG A 124 -9.76 9.33 13.90
CA ARG A 124 -8.75 9.13 14.92
C ARG A 124 -9.36 8.45 16.14
N TYR A 125 -8.69 7.43 16.64
CA TYR A 125 -9.00 6.76 17.89
C TYR A 125 -7.94 7.09 18.93
N GLU A 126 -8.37 7.64 20.08
CA GLU A 126 -7.48 8.03 21.15
C GLU A 126 -6.90 6.81 21.85
N PRO A 127 -5.68 6.93 22.46
CA PRO A 127 -5.17 5.88 23.32
C PRO A 127 -6.14 5.59 24.47
N ALA A 128 -6.38 4.32 24.72
CA ALA A 128 -7.20 3.81 25.82
C ALA A 128 -6.53 2.57 26.42
N PRO A 129 -5.45 2.76 27.20
CA PRO A 129 -4.72 1.64 27.78
C PRO A 129 -5.62 0.72 28.62
N PRO A 130 -5.30 -0.59 28.73
CA PRO A 130 -4.05 -1.22 28.26
C PRO A 130 -4.08 -1.74 26.84
N LEU A 131 -5.24 -1.79 26.17
CA LEU A 131 -5.36 -2.50 24.88
C LEU A 131 -5.28 -1.60 23.66
N GLU A 132 -5.70 -0.35 23.76
CA GLU A 132 -5.70 0.58 22.63
C GLU A 132 -4.55 1.58 22.78
N SER A 133 -3.63 1.57 21.80
CA SER A 133 -2.50 2.50 21.77
C SER A 133 -2.80 3.80 21.00
N GLY A 134 -3.96 3.87 20.37
CA GLY A 134 -4.32 4.95 19.46
C GLY A 134 -3.94 4.65 18.02
N HIS A 135 -4.82 5.01 17.09
CA HIS A 135 -4.60 4.81 15.66
C HIS A 135 -5.47 5.77 14.86
N ILE A 136 -5.16 5.92 13.58
CA ILE A 136 -5.96 6.72 12.67
C ILE A 136 -6.41 5.83 11.51
N VAL A 137 -7.71 5.76 11.29
CA VAL A 137 -8.29 5.06 10.15
C VAL A 137 -8.28 5.98 8.95
N MET A 138 -7.74 5.50 7.85
CA MET A 138 -7.58 6.20 6.59
C MET A 138 -8.26 5.45 5.47
N ALA A 139 -8.46 6.11 4.34
CA ALA A 139 -8.80 5.48 3.07
C ALA A 139 -7.75 5.84 2.04
N ASP A 140 -7.35 4.87 1.23
CA ASP A 140 -6.44 5.11 0.10
C ASP A 140 -7.18 5.83 -1.04
N PRO A 141 -6.51 6.22 -2.14
CA PRO A 141 -7.15 6.95 -3.23
C PRO A 141 -8.35 6.25 -3.89
N GLU A 142 -8.47 4.94 -3.71
CA GLU A 142 -9.61 4.19 -4.24
C GLU A 142 -10.62 3.78 -3.16
N GLY A 143 -10.46 4.31 -1.95
CA GLY A 143 -11.40 4.09 -0.86
C GLY A 143 -11.14 2.87 0.02
N ASN A 144 -10.03 2.16 -0.18
CA ASN A 144 -9.68 1.03 0.68
C ASN A 144 -9.23 1.52 2.05
N GLU A 145 -9.86 1.02 3.11
CA GLU A 145 -9.51 1.41 4.48
C GLU A 145 -8.18 0.78 4.90
N PHE A 146 -7.37 1.56 5.58
CA PHE A 146 -6.16 1.13 6.26
C PHE A 146 -5.96 1.96 7.52
N CYS A 147 -5.06 1.54 8.39
CA CYS A 147 -4.78 2.27 9.63
C CYS A 147 -3.33 2.72 9.69
N LEU A 148 -3.12 3.87 10.31
CA LEU A 148 -1.82 4.30 10.81
C LEU A 148 -1.75 3.96 12.30
N ASP A 149 -0.69 3.23 12.68
CA ASP A 149 -0.60 2.75 14.05
C ASP A 149 0.85 2.59 14.51
#